data_1fffa9563f65da455a1486e4a70ee8a9
#
_entry.id   1fffa9563f65da455a1486e4a70ee8a9
#
_cell.length_a   1.000
_cell.length_b   1.000
_cell.length_c   1.000
_cell.angle_alpha   90.00
_cell.angle_beta   90.00
_cell.angle_gamma   90.00
#
_symmetry.space_group_name_H-M   'P 1'
#
loop_
_entity.id
_entity.type
_entity.pdbx_description
1 polymer ?
#
loop_
_entity_poly.entity_id
_entity_poly.type
_entity_poly.pdbx_seq_one_letter_code
_entity_poly.pdbx_strand_id
1 'polypeptide(L)'
;VMRVGLANVLTLNHGFAVVAQADDGPSAIELWRQHRPDVCLLDVSLDRMDGIETLRRLRAEFPGARVLMLTSSKAAEDRELALQSGACGYLLKTIRHDELATAIRRVHGGEALAELPLKPAAAPRRGPLTTRETEVLGFIKQGFSNDEIAQLMGISERTVRAHITSILASLQAADRAQAVAIGFELGILKLPVRS
;
A
#
# COMPACT_ATOMS: atom_id res chain seq x y z
N VAL A 1 5.69 2.46 -15.15
CA VAL A 1 5.70 3.70 -14.33
C VAL A 1 5.72 3.39 -12.83
N MET A 2 4.86 2.49 -12.32
CA MET A 2 4.78 2.17 -10.87
C MET A 2 6.07 1.55 -10.32
N ARG A 3 6.71 0.62 -11.05
CA ARG A 3 7.94 -0.08 -10.63
C ARG A 3 9.11 0.87 -10.39
N VAL A 4 9.36 1.81 -11.32
CA VAL A 4 10.44 2.81 -11.18
C VAL A 4 10.19 3.73 -9.98
N GLY A 5 8.94 4.16 -9.78
CA GLY A 5 8.56 4.98 -8.63
C GLY A 5 8.79 4.26 -7.30
N LEU A 6 8.41 2.98 -7.22
CA LEU A 6 8.62 2.17 -6.02
C LEU A 6 10.11 1.95 -5.73
N ALA A 7 10.91 1.64 -6.77
CA ALA A 7 12.34 1.46 -6.63
C ALA A 7 13.02 2.73 -6.07
N ASN A 8 12.67 3.91 -6.59
CA ASN A 8 13.20 5.18 -6.11
C ASN A 8 12.83 5.43 -4.65
N VAL A 9 11.57 5.20 -4.26
CA VAL A 9 11.15 5.38 -2.87
C VAL A 9 11.88 4.45 -1.91
N LEU A 10 12.03 3.18 -2.28
CA LEU A 10 12.74 2.19 -1.46
C LEU A 10 14.21 2.55 -1.30
N THR A 11 14.86 3.02 -2.36
CA THR A 11 16.28 3.41 -2.32
C THR A 11 16.48 4.70 -1.53
N LEU A 12 15.74 5.77 -1.85
CA LEU A 12 15.98 7.11 -1.29
C LEU A 12 15.48 7.25 0.14
N ASN A 13 14.31 6.68 0.46
CA ASN A 13 13.65 6.91 1.74
C ASN A 13 13.88 5.78 2.75
N HIS A 14 14.26 4.59 2.30
CA HIS A 14 14.35 3.40 3.18
C HIS A 14 15.70 2.70 3.16
N GLY A 15 16.65 3.17 2.34
CA GLY A 15 18.04 2.69 2.30
C GLY A 15 18.20 1.28 1.71
N PHE A 16 17.27 0.82 0.87
CA PHE A 16 17.42 -0.45 0.17
C PHE A 16 18.25 -0.29 -1.11
N ALA A 17 19.08 -1.27 -1.42
CA ALA A 17 19.74 -1.38 -2.72
C ALA A 17 18.82 -2.14 -3.69
N VAL A 18 18.23 -1.46 -4.66
CA VAL A 18 17.47 -2.10 -5.74
C VAL A 18 18.46 -2.58 -6.79
N VAL A 19 18.81 -3.86 -6.74
CA VAL A 19 19.87 -4.46 -7.58
C VAL A 19 19.42 -4.82 -8.99
N ALA A 20 18.12 -5.05 -9.20
CA ALA A 20 17.55 -5.38 -10.51
C ALA A 20 16.05 -5.05 -10.59
N GLN A 21 15.55 -4.89 -11.80
CA GLN A 21 14.12 -4.74 -12.11
C GLN A 21 13.79 -5.54 -13.35
N ALA A 22 12.75 -6.41 -13.26
CA ALA A 22 12.27 -7.24 -14.35
C ALA A 22 10.92 -6.74 -14.88
N ASP A 23 10.66 -6.98 -16.15
CA ASP A 23 9.38 -6.67 -16.80
C ASP A 23 8.41 -7.85 -16.81
N ASP A 24 8.94 -9.07 -16.78
CA ASP A 24 8.18 -10.31 -16.83
C ASP A 24 8.80 -11.42 -15.95
N GLY A 25 8.10 -12.54 -15.83
CA GLY A 25 8.54 -13.67 -15.02
C GLY A 25 9.86 -14.30 -15.46
N PRO A 26 10.07 -14.62 -16.74
CA PRO A 26 11.33 -15.15 -17.21
C PRO A 26 12.53 -14.26 -16.92
N SER A 27 12.43 -12.96 -17.17
CA SER A 27 13.51 -12.00 -16.84
C SER A 27 13.72 -11.87 -15.33
N ALA A 28 12.68 -11.98 -14.51
CA ALA A 28 12.84 -11.99 -13.05
C ALA A 28 13.67 -13.18 -12.57
N ILE A 29 13.46 -14.37 -13.13
CA ILE A 29 14.25 -15.57 -12.79
C ILE A 29 15.70 -15.40 -13.22
N GLU A 30 15.94 -14.88 -14.43
CA GLU A 30 17.29 -14.66 -14.94
C GLU A 30 18.05 -13.62 -14.09
N LEU A 31 17.42 -12.50 -13.77
CA LEU A 31 18.01 -11.47 -12.90
C LEU A 31 18.24 -11.98 -11.47
N TRP A 32 17.39 -12.89 -10.98
CA TRP A 32 17.66 -13.56 -9.71
C TRP A 32 18.94 -14.38 -9.75
N ARG A 33 19.18 -15.13 -10.83
CA ARG A 33 20.43 -15.91 -11.00
C ARG A 33 21.67 -15.04 -10.94
N GLN A 34 21.60 -13.87 -11.59
CA GLN A 34 22.72 -12.94 -11.71
C GLN A 34 22.98 -12.17 -10.42
N HIS A 35 21.96 -11.68 -9.78
CA HIS A 35 22.09 -10.71 -8.68
C HIS A 35 21.88 -11.30 -7.28
N ARG A 36 21.21 -12.45 -7.16
CA ARG A 36 20.93 -13.11 -5.86
C ARG A 36 20.41 -12.14 -4.79
N PRO A 37 19.32 -11.44 -5.04
CA PRO A 37 18.80 -10.45 -4.08
C PRO A 37 18.38 -11.11 -2.78
N ASP A 38 18.45 -10.39 -1.67
CA ASP A 38 17.99 -10.86 -0.37
C ASP A 38 16.47 -11.05 -0.32
N VAL A 39 15.73 -10.16 -1.00
CA VAL A 39 14.27 -10.17 -1.08
C VAL A 39 13.83 -9.76 -2.49
N CYS A 40 12.83 -10.44 -3.04
CA CYS A 40 12.16 -10.09 -4.28
C CYS A 40 10.74 -9.58 -4.00
N LEU A 41 10.37 -8.48 -4.63
CA LEU A 41 8.99 -8.03 -4.74
C LEU A 41 8.46 -8.50 -6.09
N LEU A 42 7.45 -9.37 -6.09
CA LEU A 42 6.91 -10.00 -7.30
C LEU A 42 5.43 -9.66 -7.46
N ASP A 43 5.08 -9.08 -8.59
CA ASP A 43 3.67 -8.84 -8.94
C ASP A 43 2.96 -10.18 -9.25
N VAL A 44 1.74 -10.34 -8.76
CA VAL A 44 0.88 -11.48 -9.14
C VAL A 44 0.53 -11.39 -10.63
N SER A 45 0.20 -10.20 -11.12
CA SER A 45 -0.19 -9.96 -12.51
C SER A 45 1.03 -9.52 -13.33
N LEU A 46 1.77 -10.48 -13.86
CA LEU A 46 2.88 -10.24 -14.79
C LEU A 46 2.48 -10.60 -16.22
N ASP A 47 3.10 -9.92 -17.17
CA ASP A 47 3.02 -10.32 -18.58
C ASP A 47 3.80 -11.61 -18.82
N ARG A 48 3.40 -12.39 -19.84
CA ARG A 48 4.04 -13.62 -20.34
C ARG A 48 4.01 -14.83 -19.39
N MET A 49 4.14 -14.62 -18.09
CA MET A 49 4.12 -15.67 -17.07
C MET A 49 3.50 -15.11 -15.81
N ASP A 50 2.50 -15.79 -15.27
CA ASP A 50 1.86 -15.46 -14.00
C ASP A 50 2.89 -15.37 -12.87
N GLY A 51 2.69 -14.43 -11.95
CA GLY A 51 3.57 -14.23 -10.79
C GLY A 51 3.66 -15.46 -9.88
N ILE A 52 2.58 -16.24 -9.74
CA ILE A 52 2.59 -17.48 -8.93
C ILE A 52 3.43 -18.56 -9.62
N GLU A 53 3.34 -18.69 -10.92
CA GLU A 53 4.18 -19.62 -11.69
C GLU A 53 5.65 -19.18 -11.62
N THR A 54 5.92 -17.88 -11.72
CA THR A 54 7.27 -17.31 -11.54
C THR A 54 7.82 -17.64 -10.15
N LEU A 55 7.01 -17.48 -9.10
CA LEU A 55 7.37 -17.84 -7.73
C LEU A 55 7.72 -19.32 -7.60
N ARG A 56 6.90 -20.21 -8.17
CA ARG A 56 7.16 -21.66 -8.12
C ARG A 56 8.47 -22.03 -8.77
N ARG A 57 8.78 -21.46 -9.93
CA ARG A 57 10.06 -21.70 -10.62
C ARG A 57 11.24 -21.15 -9.85
N LEU A 58 11.12 -19.93 -9.30
CA LEU A 58 12.13 -19.36 -8.41
C LEU A 58 12.40 -20.26 -7.20
N ARG A 59 11.36 -20.74 -6.54
CA ARG A 59 11.48 -21.60 -5.36
C ARG A 59 12.03 -22.99 -5.69
N ALA A 60 11.70 -23.54 -6.86
CA ALA A 60 12.24 -24.82 -7.33
C ALA A 60 13.75 -24.72 -7.60
N GLU A 61 14.21 -23.63 -8.20
CA GLU A 61 15.62 -23.40 -8.49
C GLU A 61 16.41 -22.84 -7.29
N PHE A 62 15.75 -21.99 -6.49
CA PHE A 62 16.32 -21.33 -5.32
C PHE A 62 15.45 -21.56 -4.07
N PRO A 63 15.59 -22.69 -3.38
CA PRO A 63 14.75 -23.03 -2.22
C PRO A 63 14.79 -21.97 -1.09
N GLY A 64 15.89 -21.21 -0.97
CA GLY A 64 16.06 -20.11 -0.02
C GLY A 64 15.54 -18.75 -0.50
N ALA A 65 14.94 -18.65 -1.70
CA ALA A 65 14.44 -17.39 -2.23
C ALA A 65 13.36 -16.78 -1.34
N ARG A 66 13.54 -15.53 -0.94
CA ARG A 66 12.56 -14.77 -0.16
C ARG A 66 11.76 -13.89 -1.10
N VAL A 67 10.50 -14.24 -1.31
CA VAL A 67 9.62 -13.55 -2.26
C VAL A 67 8.40 -13.00 -1.54
N LEU A 68 8.17 -11.69 -1.68
CA LEU A 68 6.96 -10.99 -1.28
C LEU A 68 6.11 -10.76 -2.53
N MET A 69 4.90 -11.30 -2.54
CA MET A 69 3.94 -11.07 -3.62
C MET A 69 3.25 -9.73 -3.46
N LEU A 70 3.12 -8.98 -4.54
CA LEU A 70 2.36 -7.75 -4.63
C LEU A 70 1.14 -7.95 -5.53
N THR A 71 -0.03 -7.51 -5.09
CA THR A 71 -1.28 -7.71 -5.83
C THR A 71 -2.18 -6.49 -5.81
N SER A 72 -3.00 -6.34 -6.83
CA SER A 72 -4.14 -5.41 -6.83
C SER A 72 -5.44 -6.06 -6.35
N SER A 73 -5.48 -7.43 -6.28
CA SER A 73 -6.66 -8.21 -5.90
C SER A 73 -6.65 -8.51 -4.39
N LYS A 74 -7.85 -8.55 -3.81
CA LYS A 74 -8.08 -8.99 -2.41
C LYS A 74 -8.59 -10.44 -2.34
N ALA A 75 -8.54 -11.18 -3.45
CA ALA A 75 -9.02 -12.55 -3.50
C ALA A 75 -8.24 -13.43 -2.51
N ALA A 76 -8.97 -14.12 -1.64
CA ALA A 76 -8.37 -14.99 -0.62
C ALA A 76 -7.71 -16.21 -1.27
N GLU A 77 -8.26 -16.69 -2.37
CA GLU A 77 -7.77 -17.83 -3.13
C GLU A 77 -6.37 -17.60 -3.70
N ASP A 78 -6.13 -16.44 -4.31
CA ASP A 78 -4.82 -16.06 -4.84
C ASP A 78 -3.77 -15.98 -3.73
N ARG A 79 -4.17 -15.47 -2.55
CA ARG A 79 -3.30 -15.39 -1.38
C ARG A 79 -2.89 -16.77 -0.88
N GLU A 80 -3.86 -17.66 -0.72
CA GLU A 80 -3.61 -19.02 -0.23
C GLU A 80 -2.71 -19.79 -1.21
N LEU A 81 -2.97 -19.68 -2.50
CA LEU A 81 -2.16 -20.29 -3.54
C LEU A 81 -0.72 -19.76 -3.56
N ALA A 82 -0.52 -18.45 -3.38
CA ALA A 82 0.80 -17.83 -3.31
C ALA A 82 1.58 -18.33 -2.08
N LEU A 83 0.96 -18.38 -0.91
CA LEU A 83 1.59 -18.87 0.33
C LEU A 83 1.93 -20.36 0.23
N GLN A 84 1.03 -21.20 -0.28
CA GLN A 84 1.30 -22.62 -0.54
C GLN A 84 2.41 -22.82 -1.57
N SER A 85 2.58 -21.87 -2.51
CA SER A 85 3.67 -21.87 -3.48
C SER A 85 5.00 -21.37 -2.93
N GLY A 86 5.05 -20.99 -1.65
CA GLY A 86 6.28 -20.61 -0.94
C GLY A 86 6.55 -19.10 -0.89
N ALA A 87 5.55 -18.24 -1.10
CA ALA A 87 5.70 -16.82 -0.85
C ALA A 87 5.97 -16.56 0.65
N CYS A 88 6.88 -15.66 0.96
CA CYS A 88 7.13 -15.20 2.33
C CYS A 88 6.06 -14.25 2.83
N GLY A 89 5.26 -13.68 1.95
CA GLY A 89 4.12 -12.82 2.27
C GLY A 89 3.37 -12.40 1.01
N TYR A 90 2.14 -11.91 1.22
CA TYR A 90 1.23 -11.47 0.17
C TYR A 90 0.65 -10.11 0.54
N LEU A 91 0.97 -9.07 -0.22
CA LEU A 91 0.70 -7.67 0.11
C LEU A 91 -0.09 -6.99 -1.00
N LEU A 92 -0.97 -6.08 -0.64
CA LEU A 92 -1.66 -5.24 -1.62
C LEU A 92 -0.72 -4.16 -2.18
N LYS A 93 -0.80 -3.87 -3.47
CA LYS A 93 -0.07 -2.76 -4.11
C LYS A 93 -0.41 -1.38 -3.53
N THR A 94 -1.51 -1.29 -2.76
CA THR A 94 -1.93 -0.09 -2.03
C THR A 94 -1.27 0.05 -0.66
N ILE A 95 -0.40 -0.91 -0.26
CA ILE A 95 0.36 -0.83 0.99
C ILE A 95 1.18 0.46 1.06
N ARG A 96 1.27 1.05 2.23
CA ARG A 96 2.14 2.22 2.45
C ARG A 96 3.60 1.83 2.32
N HIS A 97 4.42 2.74 1.79
CA HIS A 97 5.85 2.47 1.57
C HIS A 97 6.58 2.12 2.87
N ASP A 98 6.24 2.75 4.00
CA ASP A 98 6.83 2.44 5.32
C ASP A 98 6.49 1.02 5.78
N GLU A 99 5.24 0.59 5.56
CA GLU A 99 4.78 -0.76 5.89
C GLU A 99 5.44 -1.80 4.98
N LEU A 100 5.58 -1.49 3.68
CA LEU A 100 6.31 -2.33 2.74
C LEU A 100 7.79 -2.46 3.15
N ALA A 101 8.45 -1.36 3.49
CA ALA A 101 9.82 -1.36 3.96
C ALA A 101 9.98 -2.21 5.23
N THR A 102 9.04 -2.13 6.16
CA THR A 102 9.01 -2.98 7.35
C THR A 102 8.83 -4.45 6.98
N ALA A 103 7.93 -4.77 6.06
CA ALA A 103 7.72 -6.13 5.56
C ALA A 103 8.99 -6.71 4.93
N ILE A 104 9.68 -5.94 4.10
CA ILE A 104 10.95 -6.34 3.47
C ILE A 104 12.00 -6.67 4.54
N ARG A 105 12.18 -5.82 5.57
CA ARG A 105 13.15 -6.05 6.66
C ARG A 105 12.82 -7.32 7.46
N ARG A 106 11.55 -7.56 7.76
CA ARG A 106 11.11 -8.76 8.48
C ARG A 106 11.40 -10.03 7.67
N VAL A 107 11.07 -10.03 6.38
CA VAL A 107 11.36 -11.16 5.48
C VAL A 107 12.86 -11.37 5.30
N HIS A 108 13.64 -10.29 5.20
CA HIS A 108 15.10 -10.36 5.21
C HIS A 108 15.62 -11.01 6.51
N GLY A 109 15.02 -10.70 7.66
CA GLY A 109 15.32 -11.32 8.96
C GLY A 109 14.87 -12.77 9.10
N GLY A 110 14.22 -13.35 8.07
CA GLY A 110 13.79 -14.76 8.06
C GLY A 110 12.36 -14.99 8.54
N GLU A 111 11.57 -13.92 8.78
CA GLU A 111 10.17 -14.06 9.15
C GLU A 111 9.32 -14.39 7.91
N ALA A 112 8.45 -15.39 8.02
CA ALA A 112 7.38 -15.61 7.06
C ALA A 112 6.19 -14.70 7.44
N LEU A 113 5.77 -13.83 6.53
CA LEU A 113 4.66 -12.91 6.74
C LEU A 113 3.32 -13.54 6.30
N ALA A 114 3.18 -14.86 6.43
CA ALA A 114 1.96 -15.59 6.09
C ALA A 114 0.72 -15.03 6.81
N GLU A 115 0.93 -14.37 7.93
CA GLU A 115 -0.09 -13.80 8.79
C GLU A 115 -0.03 -12.27 8.94
N LEU A 116 0.70 -11.55 8.10
CA LEU A 116 0.33 -10.14 8.04
C LEU A 116 -1.11 -10.12 7.58
N PRO A 117 -2.05 -9.77 8.48
CA PRO A 117 -3.38 -9.50 7.99
C PRO A 117 -3.17 -8.51 6.86
N LEU A 118 -3.80 -8.78 5.70
CA LEU A 118 -4.14 -7.70 4.80
C LEU A 118 -4.93 -6.73 5.68
N LYS A 119 -4.23 -5.87 6.44
CA LYS A 119 -4.89 -4.69 6.95
C LYS A 119 -5.39 -4.03 5.69
N PRO A 120 -6.72 -4.01 5.48
CA PRO A 120 -7.28 -3.07 4.53
C PRO A 120 -6.60 -1.76 4.88
N ALA A 121 -6.16 -1.03 3.88
CA ALA A 121 -5.49 0.25 4.03
C ALA A 121 -6.04 0.96 5.25
N ALA A 122 -5.25 1.05 6.32
CA ALA A 122 -5.65 1.24 7.71
C ALA A 122 -7.03 0.61 8.03
N ALA A 123 -7.09 -0.44 8.84
CA ALA A 123 -8.30 -0.64 9.64
C ALA A 123 -8.66 0.75 10.16
N PRO A 124 -9.92 1.22 10.01
CA PRO A 124 -10.26 2.59 10.36
C PRO A 124 -9.61 2.83 11.70
N ARG A 125 -8.68 3.79 11.77
CA ARG A 125 -8.10 4.18 13.04
C ARG A 125 -9.32 4.58 13.86
N ARG A 126 -9.79 3.72 14.75
CA ARG A 126 -10.74 4.11 15.79
C ARG A 126 -9.99 5.07 16.70
N GLY A 127 -9.82 6.28 16.22
CA GLY A 127 -9.06 7.30 16.89
C GLY A 127 -9.35 8.66 16.26
N PRO A 128 -9.03 9.76 16.95
CA PRO A 128 -9.25 11.10 16.43
C PRO A 128 -8.53 11.27 15.09
N LEU A 129 -9.14 12.03 14.19
CA LEU A 129 -8.53 12.43 12.92
C LEU A 129 -7.21 13.13 13.21
N THR A 130 -6.23 12.94 12.34
CA THR A 130 -4.99 13.72 12.40
C THR A 130 -5.29 15.19 12.12
N THR A 131 -4.40 16.10 12.52
CA THR A 131 -4.54 17.54 12.25
C THR A 131 -4.80 17.81 10.77
N ARG A 132 -4.09 17.14 9.86
CA ARG A 132 -4.27 17.29 8.41
C ARG A 132 -5.62 16.75 7.92
N GLU A 133 -6.10 15.65 8.46
CA GLU A 133 -7.41 15.10 8.15
C GLU A 133 -8.54 16.00 8.66
N THR A 134 -8.35 16.61 9.84
CA THR A 134 -9.29 17.58 10.38
C THR A 134 -9.37 18.85 9.52
N GLU A 135 -8.24 19.36 9.02
CA GLU A 135 -8.18 20.47 8.07
C GLU A 135 -8.94 20.13 6.77
N VAL A 136 -8.66 18.96 6.17
CA VAL A 136 -9.36 18.48 4.96
C VAL A 136 -10.86 18.36 5.21
N LEU A 137 -11.28 17.79 6.33
CA LEU A 137 -12.71 17.67 6.69
C LEU A 137 -13.36 19.06 6.87
N GLY A 138 -12.61 20.03 7.38
CA GLY A 138 -13.03 21.44 7.48
C GLY A 138 -13.29 22.07 6.10
N PHE A 139 -12.47 21.81 5.11
CA PHE A 139 -12.68 22.27 3.73
C PHE A 139 -13.85 21.55 3.06
N ILE A 140 -14.01 20.24 3.28
CA ILE A 140 -15.17 19.47 2.79
C ILE A 140 -16.48 20.06 3.32
N LYS A 141 -16.53 20.41 4.60
CA LYS A 141 -17.67 21.09 5.24
C LYS A 141 -18.03 22.41 4.53
N GLN A 142 -17.04 23.13 4.02
CA GLN A 142 -17.24 24.40 3.30
C GLN A 142 -17.61 24.20 1.84
N GLY A 143 -17.65 22.95 1.35
CA GLY A 143 -18.06 22.60 -0.01
C GLY A 143 -16.93 22.64 -1.05
N PHE A 144 -15.68 22.80 -0.63
CA PHE A 144 -14.54 22.80 -1.55
C PHE A 144 -14.37 21.45 -2.27
N SER A 145 -14.03 21.53 -3.54
CA SER A 145 -13.62 20.38 -4.38
C SER A 145 -12.21 19.90 -4.01
N ASN A 146 -11.84 18.71 -4.48
CA ASN A 146 -10.52 18.17 -4.21
C ASN A 146 -9.38 19.03 -4.78
N ASP A 147 -9.61 19.64 -5.95
CA ASP A 147 -8.64 20.54 -6.60
C ASP A 147 -8.46 21.83 -5.78
N GLU A 148 -9.56 22.44 -5.35
CA GLU A 148 -9.51 23.63 -4.49
C GLU A 148 -8.81 23.35 -3.14
N ILE A 149 -9.10 22.20 -2.52
CA ILE A 149 -8.43 21.78 -1.29
C ILE A 149 -6.94 21.57 -1.55
N ALA A 150 -6.57 20.96 -2.67
CA ALA A 150 -5.18 20.75 -3.07
C ALA A 150 -4.42 22.09 -3.19
N GLN A 151 -5.02 23.06 -3.85
CA GLN A 151 -4.46 24.41 -3.99
C GLN A 151 -4.32 25.11 -2.64
N LEU A 152 -5.37 25.11 -1.81
CA LEU A 152 -5.35 25.75 -0.49
C LEU A 152 -4.32 25.16 0.47
N MET A 153 -4.09 23.85 0.39
CA MET A 153 -3.18 23.13 1.27
C MET A 153 -1.75 23.00 0.68
N GLY A 154 -1.52 23.39 -0.57
CA GLY A 154 -0.22 23.24 -1.25
C GLY A 154 0.20 21.79 -1.46
N ILE A 155 -0.74 20.90 -1.71
CA ILE A 155 -0.54 19.45 -1.93
C ILE A 155 -1.18 19.00 -3.25
N SER A 156 -0.88 17.78 -3.71
CA SER A 156 -1.50 17.24 -4.91
C SER A 156 -2.96 16.80 -4.65
N GLU A 157 -3.82 16.88 -5.67
CA GLU A 157 -5.19 16.36 -5.62
C GLU A 157 -5.22 14.87 -5.22
N ARG A 158 -4.23 14.09 -5.65
CA ARG A 158 -4.04 12.70 -5.25
C ARG A 158 -3.88 12.56 -3.74
N THR A 159 -3.13 13.47 -3.12
CA THR A 159 -2.92 13.48 -1.66
C THR A 159 -4.22 13.84 -0.94
N VAL A 160 -5.00 14.79 -1.46
CA VAL A 160 -6.33 15.11 -0.92
C VAL A 160 -7.26 13.90 -0.97
N ARG A 161 -7.32 13.19 -2.10
CA ARG A 161 -8.12 11.94 -2.21
C ARG A 161 -7.70 10.89 -1.19
N ALA A 162 -6.39 10.75 -0.93
CA ALA A 162 -5.89 9.82 0.08
C ALA A 162 -6.35 10.23 1.49
N HIS A 163 -6.30 11.52 1.84
CA HIS A 163 -6.83 12.03 3.11
C HIS A 163 -8.34 11.78 3.23
N ILE A 164 -9.12 12.05 2.18
CA ILE A 164 -10.57 11.80 2.18
C ILE A 164 -10.86 10.32 2.41
N THR A 165 -10.17 9.41 1.73
CA THR A 165 -10.32 7.96 1.92
C THR A 165 -10.02 7.56 3.38
N SER A 166 -8.97 8.14 3.97
CA SER A 166 -8.61 7.90 5.37
C SER A 166 -9.68 8.44 6.34
N ILE A 167 -10.21 9.65 6.09
CA ILE A 167 -11.28 10.27 6.88
C ILE A 167 -12.54 9.40 6.85
N LEU A 168 -13.01 8.99 5.66
CA LEU A 168 -14.18 8.13 5.49
C LEU A 168 -14.02 6.81 6.27
N ALA A 169 -12.84 6.18 6.18
CA ALA A 169 -12.54 4.97 6.91
C ALA A 169 -12.51 5.19 8.43
N SER A 170 -11.88 6.28 8.90
CA SER A 170 -11.77 6.59 10.33
C SER A 170 -13.12 6.91 10.98
N LEU A 171 -13.98 7.63 10.26
CA LEU A 171 -15.32 8.01 10.71
C LEU A 171 -16.38 6.95 10.39
N GLN A 172 -16.04 5.87 9.67
CA GLN A 172 -16.98 4.87 9.15
C GLN A 172 -18.10 5.50 8.30
N ALA A 173 -17.78 6.54 7.57
CA ALA A 173 -18.71 7.26 6.71
C ALA A 173 -18.74 6.65 5.30
N ALA A 174 -19.94 6.52 4.73
CA ALA A 174 -20.12 6.00 3.37
C ALA A 174 -19.73 7.05 2.31
N ASP A 175 -19.87 8.33 2.62
CA ASP A 175 -19.56 9.43 1.73
C ASP A 175 -19.09 10.68 2.48
N ARG A 176 -18.70 11.72 1.72
CA ARG A 176 -18.18 12.98 2.27
C ARG A 176 -19.22 13.77 3.07
N ALA A 177 -20.49 13.67 2.73
CA ALA A 177 -21.57 14.36 3.45
C ALA A 177 -21.80 13.72 4.81
N GLN A 178 -21.80 12.39 4.87
CA GLN A 178 -21.89 11.64 6.12
C GLN A 178 -20.65 11.87 7.01
N ALA A 179 -19.46 11.97 6.43
CA ALA A 179 -18.25 12.30 7.19
C ALA A 179 -18.34 13.66 7.89
N VAL A 180 -18.92 14.66 7.21
CA VAL A 180 -19.17 15.99 7.81
C VAL A 180 -20.19 15.90 8.95
N ALA A 181 -21.29 15.16 8.76
CA ALA A 181 -22.31 14.98 9.80
C ALA A 181 -21.70 14.34 11.06
N ILE A 182 -20.98 13.23 10.90
CA ILE A 182 -20.29 12.56 12.01
C ILE A 182 -19.22 13.48 12.64
N GLY A 183 -18.53 14.29 11.83
CA GLY A 183 -17.56 15.27 12.32
C GLY A 183 -18.16 16.31 13.26
N PHE A 184 -19.42 16.71 13.03
CA PHE A 184 -20.19 17.57 13.96
C PHE A 184 -20.61 16.81 15.22
N GLU A 185 -21.15 15.60 15.08
CA GLU A 185 -21.57 14.75 16.21
C GLU A 185 -20.44 14.47 17.20
N LEU A 186 -19.24 14.22 16.68
CA LEU A 186 -18.04 13.96 17.49
C LEU A 186 -17.33 15.22 17.98
N GLY A 187 -17.85 16.42 17.67
CA GLY A 187 -17.24 17.70 18.07
C GLY A 187 -15.89 18.02 17.37
N ILE A 188 -15.54 17.29 16.32
CA ILE A 188 -14.35 17.53 15.48
C ILE A 188 -14.55 18.83 14.68
N LEU A 189 -15.76 19.02 14.16
CA LEU A 189 -16.17 20.24 13.48
C LEU A 189 -17.03 21.11 14.42
N LYS A 190 -16.76 22.41 14.44
CA LYS A 190 -17.58 23.38 15.19
C LYS A 190 -18.58 24.05 14.25
N LEU A 191 -19.79 24.27 14.74
CA LEU A 191 -20.75 25.14 14.05
C LEU A 191 -20.22 26.59 14.06
N PRO A 192 -20.46 27.35 12.98
CA PRO A 192 -20.16 28.78 13.03
C PRO A 192 -20.97 29.42 14.16
N VAL A 193 -20.28 30.10 15.07
CA VAL A 193 -20.94 30.90 16.09
C VAL A 193 -21.65 32.04 15.35
N ARG A 194 -22.99 32.07 15.37
CA ARG A 194 -23.74 33.23 14.88
C ARG A 194 -23.42 34.41 15.80
N SER A 195 -22.66 35.37 15.28
CA SER A 195 -22.56 36.71 15.89
C SER A 195 -23.84 37.48 15.65
#